data_f9a1001a802360ff258eeff8b1df9b01
#
_entry.id   f9a1001a802360ff258eeff8b1df9b01
#
_cell.length_a   1.000
_cell.length_b   1.000
_cell.length_c   1.000
_cell.angle_alpha   90.00
_cell.angle_beta   90.00
_cell.angle_gamma   90.00
#
_symmetry.space_group_name_H-M   'P 1'
#
loop_
_entity.id
_entity.type
_entity.pdbx_description
1 polymer ?
#
loop_
_entity_poly.entity_id
_entity_poly.type
_entity_poly.pdbx_seq_one_letter_code
_entity_poly.pdbx_strand_id
1 'polypeptide(L)'
;MGDIEERNRRIVEELWGDLGRRDFDAVGARFTADGHYTDVPAPEEGAFGPTEIAARLRLGLEPLAGYAPETGTIIAEGNRVITEHQESWTWDEEHHAVLPFVSVMEFDDTGMLTRWWDYWDLGTLMGAAPAWWLEHVAAGYK
;
A
#
# COMPACT_ATOMS: atom_id res chain seq x y z
N MET A 1 -2.39 -3.66 -25.67
CA MET A 1 -1.62 -3.13 -24.55
C MET A 1 -0.17 -3.07 -24.96
N GLY A 2 0.52 -1.95 -24.71
CA GLY A 2 1.93 -1.78 -25.08
C GLY A 2 2.89 -2.42 -24.05
N ASP A 3 4.18 -2.45 -24.43
CA ASP A 3 5.21 -3.06 -23.61
C ASP A 3 5.40 -2.36 -22.25
N ILE A 4 5.21 -1.04 -22.22
CA ILE A 4 5.32 -0.25 -20.98
C ILE A 4 4.20 -0.64 -20.01
N GLU A 5 2.96 -0.73 -20.50
CA GLU A 5 1.82 -1.12 -19.69
C GLU A 5 1.97 -2.55 -19.15
N GLU A 6 2.43 -3.48 -19.96
CA GLU A 6 2.66 -4.86 -19.54
C GLU A 6 3.75 -4.96 -18.47
N ARG A 7 4.86 -4.22 -18.66
CA ARG A 7 5.93 -4.16 -17.68
C ARG A 7 5.43 -3.62 -16.35
N ASN A 8 4.74 -2.48 -16.38
CA ASN A 8 4.26 -1.82 -15.17
C ASN A 8 3.21 -2.66 -14.46
N ARG A 9 2.32 -3.30 -15.22
CA ARG A 9 1.34 -4.21 -14.66
C ARG A 9 2.01 -5.38 -13.92
N ARG A 10 3.03 -5.98 -14.52
CA ARG A 10 3.78 -7.08 -13.89
C ARG A 10 4.48 -6.62 -12.62
N ILE A 11 5.07 -5.42 -12.62
CA ILE A 11 5.71 -4.86 -11.43
C ILE A 11 4.68 -4.69 -10.30
N VAL A 12 3.49 -4.21 -10.61
CA VAL A 12 2.41 -4.07 -9.63
C VAL A 12 1.99 -5.43 -9.06
N GLU A 13 1.87 -6.45 -9.90
CA GLU A 13 1.56 -7.81 -9.44
C GLU A 13 2.63 -8.33 -8.48
N GLU A 14 3.90 -8.10 -8.80
CA GLU A 14 5.03 -8.48 -7.92
C GLU A 14 5.01 -7.70 -6.61
N LEU A 15 4.68 -6.41 -6.66
CA LEU A 15 4.57 -5.57 -5.46
C LEU A 15 3.50 -6.10 -4.52
N TRP A 16 2.33 -6.47 -5.03
CA TRP A 16 1.28 -7.06 -4.21
C TRP A 16 1.73 -8.37 -3.57
N GLY A 17 2.53 -9.16 -4.27
CA GLY A 17 3.15 -10.36 -3.70
C GLY A 17 4.11 -10.04 -2.56
N ASP A 18 4.98 -9.05 -2.75
CA ASP A 18 5.91 -8.60 -1.70
C ASP A 18 5.15 -8.09 -0.48
N LEU A 19 4.12 -7.30 -0.70
CA LEU A 19 3.31 -6.73 0.39
C LEU A 19 2.57 -7.83 1.16
N GLY A 20 2.03 -8.82 0.45
CA GLY A 20 1.35 -9.96 1.07
C GLY A 20 2.27 -10.77 1.96
N ARG A 21 3.56 -10.84 1.63
CA ARG A 21 4.59 -11.47 2.47
C ARG A 21 5.13 -10.53 3.54
N ARG A 22 4.67 -9.29 3.56
CA ARG A 22 5.16 -8.23 4.45
C ARG A 22 6.65 -7.96 4.31
N ASP A 23 7.16 -8.10 3.08
CA ASP A 23 8.53 -7.72 2.74
C ASP A 23 8.56 -6.23 2.41
N PHE A 24 8.49 -5.42 3.46
CA PHE A 24 8.36 -3.97 3.33
C PHE A 24 9.58 -3.34 2.66
N ASP A 25 10.75 -3.87 2.91
CA ASP A 25 11.99 -3.37 2.29
C ASP A 25 11.97 -3.61 0.79
N ALA A 26 11.48 -4.77 0.33
CA ALA A 26 11.33 -5.06 -1.09
C ALA A 26 10.34 -4.11 -1.75
N VAL A 27 9.22 -3.80 -1.09
CA VAL A 27 8.25 -2.83 -1.59
C VAL A 27 8.88 -1.44 -1.71
N GLY A 28 9.54 -0.98 -0.65
CA GLY A 28 10.22 0.32 -0.65
C GLY A 28 11.28 0.44 -1.74
N ALA A 29 12.02 -0.63 -2.01
CA ALA A 29 13.07 -0.66 -3.02
C ALA A 29 12.56 -0.45 -4.45
N ARG A 30 11.25 -0.57 -4.68
CA ARG A 30 10.65 -0.33 -6.00
C ARG A 30 10.43 1.15 -6.31
N PHE A 31 10.66 2.04 -5.34
CA PHE A 31 10.41 3.47 -5.47
C PHE A 31 11.68 4.25 -5.79
N THR A 32 11.51 5.36 -6.50
CA THR A 32 12.57 6.37 -6.67
C THR A 32 12.88 7.02 -5.33
N ALA A 33 14.02 7.71 -5.24
CA ALA A 33 14.46 8.39 -4.02
C ALA A 33 13.44 9.42 -3.51
N ASP A 34 12.66 10.01 -4.40
CA ASP A 34 11.60 11.00 -4.09
C ASP A 34 10.19 10.46 -4.33
N GLY A 35 10.05 9.15 -4.53
CA GLY A 35 8.75 8.51 -4.71
C GLY A 35 7.84 8.74 -3.52
N HIS A 36 6.54 8.88 -3.78
CA HIS A 36 5.55 9.26 -2.77
C HIS A 36 4.49 8.19 -2.58
N TYR A 37 4.34 7.73 -1.34
CA TYR A 37 3.25 6.87 -0.91
C TYR A 37 2.34 7.63 0.05
N THR A 38 1.03 7.59 -0.18
CA THR A 38 0.08 8.14 0.77
C THR A 38 -1.24 7.39 0.79
N ASP A 39 -1.85 7.35 1.97
CA ASP A 39 -3.24 6.97 2.17
C ASP A 39 -4.06 8.24 2.11
N VAL A 40 -4.77 8.44 1.00
CA VAL A 40 -5.48 9.70 0.70
C VAL A 40 -6.44 10.13 1.81
N PRO A 41 -7.22 9.23 2.45
CA PRO A 41 -8.14 9.64 3.51
C PRO A 41 -7.46 9.96 4.85
N ALA A 42 -6.20 9.57 5.04
CA ALA A 42 -5.49 9.83 6.29
C ALA A 42 -5.00 11.28 6.34
N PRO A 43 -5.04 11.94 7.52
CA PRO A 43 -4.67 13.35 7.65
C PRO A 43 -3.15 13.53 7.77
N GLU A 44 -2.39 13.00 6.83
CA GLU A 44 -0.92 13.11 6.79
C GLU A 44 -0.45 13.25 5.35
N GLU A 45 0.75 13.78 5.15
CA GLU A 45 1.29 13.95 3.80
C GLU A 45 1.79 12.66 3.16
N GLY A 46 2.04 11.60 3.96
CA GLY A 46 2.57 10.34 3.50
C GLY A 46 4.07 10.21 3.64
N ALA A 47 4.64 9.24 2.93
CA ALA A 47 6.04 8.85 3.04
C ALA A 47 6.77 9.09 1.71
N PHE A 48 8.03 9.51 1.79
CA PHE A 48 8.85 9.80 0.62
C PHE A 48 10.12 8.94 0.61
N GLY A 49 10.35 8.27 -0.49
CA GLY A 49 11.53 7.45 -0.72
C GLY A 49 11.45 6.05 -0.11
N PRO A 50 12.37 5.16 -0.52
CA PRO A 50 12.31 3.74 -0.16
C PRO A 50 12.30 3.46 1.35
N THR A 51 13.12 4.15 2.12
CA THR A 51 13.25 3.91 3.55
C THR A 51 12.01 4.36 4.31
N GLU A 52 11.51 5.56 4.05
CA GLU A 52 10.30 6.07 4.69
C GLU A 52 9.07 5.24 4.32
N ILE A 53 8.95 4.86 3.05
CA ILE A 53 7.81 4.07 2.57
C ILE A 53 7.78 2.71 3.25
N ALA A 54 8.93 2.02 3.33
CA ALA A 54 9.02 0.74 4.04
C ALA A 54 8.64 0.91 5.52
N ALA A 55 9.12 1.96 6.18
CA ALA A 55 8.81 2.24 7.58
C ALA A 55 7.32 2.54 7.79
N ARG A 56 6.71 3.30 6.89
CA ARG A 56 5.27 3.64 6.95
C ARG A 56 4.41 2.39 6.83
N LEU A 57 4.73 1.52 5.87
CA LEU A 57 4.01 0.26 5.67
C LEU A 57 4.19 -0.67 6.87
N ARG A 58 5.42 -0.78 7.38
CA ARG A 58 5.72 -1.60 8.54
C ARG A 58 4.94 -1.15 9.77
N LEU A 59 4.83 0.16 9.98
CA LEU A 59 4.09 0.72 11.11
C LEU A 59 2.66 0.18 11.18
N GLY A 60 1.95 0.21 10.06
CA GLY A 60 0.55 -0.20 10.01
C GLY A 60 0.35 -1.71 9.94
N LEU A 61 1.20 -2.42 9.21
CA LEU A 61 0.95 -3.81 8.82
C LEU A 61 1.69 -4.86 9.64
N GLU A 62 2.88 -4.54 10.16
CA GLU A 62 3.66 -5.52 10.93
C GLU A 62 2.95 -6.00 12.20
N PRO A 63 2.23 -5.14 12.95
CA PRO A 63 1.54 -5.58 14.17
C PRO A 63 0.33 -6.47 13.94
N LEU A 64 -0.16 -6.58 12.71
CA LEU A 64 -1.36 -7.37 12.41
C LEU A 64 -1.10 -8.86 12.62
N ALA A 65 -2.05 -9.55 13.27
CA ALA A 65 -2.01 -11.01 13.38
C ALA A 65 -2.18 -11.68 12.01
N GLY A 66 -2.96 -11.06 11.11
CA GLY A 66 -3.15 -11.53 9.74
C GLY A 66 -3.32 -10.37 8.77
N TYR A 67 -2.78 -10.53 7.56
CA TYR A 67 -2.88 -9.54 6.51
C TYR A 67 -2.89 -10.26 5.16
N ALA A 68 -3.91 -10.02 4.35
CA ALA A 68 -4.04 -10.65 3.05
C ALA A 68 -4.60 -9.66 2.02
N PRO A 69 -3.76 -9.11 1.15
CA PRO A 69 -4.24 -8.35 0.00
C PRO A 69 -4.77 -9.31 -1.06
N GLU A 70 -5.97 -9.02 -1.57
CA GLU A 70 -6.59 -9.78 -2.65
C GLU A 70 -6.68 -8.90 -3.88
N THR A 71 -5.86 -9.18 -4.88
CA THR A 71 -5.82 -8.39 -6.11
C THR A 71 -7.07 -8.64 -6.94
N GLY A 72 -7.76 -7.56 -7.28
CA GLY A 72 -8.91 -7.59 -8.19
C GLY A 72 -8.50 -7.19 -9.61
N THR A 73 -9.08 -6.11 -10.12
CA THR A 73 -8.82 -5.62 -11.47
C THR A 73 -7.60 -4.72 -11.51
N ILE A 74 -6.69 -4.99 -12.46
CA ILE A 74 -5.52 -4.14 -12.72
C ILE A 74 -5.67 -3.53 -14.11
N ILE A 75 -5.62 -2.20 -14.18
CA ILE A 75 -5.73 -1.44 -15.42
C ILE A 75 -4.46 -0.62 -15.59
N ALA A 76 -3.82 -0.74 -16.74
CA ALA A 76 -2.60 0.02 -17.07
C ALA A 76 -2.82 0.87 -18.31
N GLU A 77 -2.42 2.13 -18.23
CA GLU A 77 -2.43 3.06 -19.35
C GLU A 77 -1.21 3.98 -19.24
N GLY A 78 -0.34 3.93 -20.22
CA GLY A 78 0.92 4.68 -20.18
C GLY A 78 1.74 4.29 -18.93
N ASN A 79 2.15 5.28 -18.17
CA ASN A 79 2.92 5.09 -16.93
C ASN A 79 2.06 4.94 -15.68
N ARG A 80 0.75 4.76 -15.84
CA ARG A 80 -0.17 4.67 -14.72
C ARG A 80 -0.80 3.30 -14.62
N VAL A 81 -0.86 2.76 -13.41
CA VAL A 81 -1.55 1.49 -13.13
C VAL A 81 -2.54 1.73 -12.00
N ILE A 82 -3.77 1.28 -12.21
CA ILE A 82 -4.82 1.35 -11.20
C ILE A 82 -5.22 -0.07 -10.82
N THR A 83 -5.25 -0.35 -9.53
CA THR A 83 -5.71 -1.64 -9.00
C THR A 83 -6.94 -1.42 -8.14
N GLU A 84 -8.05 -2.07 -8.50
CA GLU A 84 -9.18 -2.21 -7.60
C GLU A 84 -9.02 -3.53 -6.87
N HIS A 85 -8.95 -3.49 -5.53
CA HIS A 85 -8.67 -4.67 -4.73
C HIS A 85 -9.29 -4.54 -3.35
N GLN A 86 -9.14 -5.58 -2.53
CA GLN A 86 -9.51 -5.52 -1.13
C GLN A 86 -8.42 -6.13 -0.28
N GLU A 87 -8.38 -5.77 1.00
CA GLU A 87 -7.43 -6.30 1.95
C GLU A 87 -8.17 -6.80 3.18
N SER A 88 -7.80 -7.99 3.64
CA SER A 88 -8.29 -8.55 4.88
C SER A 88 -7.27 -8.29 5.98
N TRP A 89 -7.70 -7.56 7.00
CA TRP A 89 -6.86 -7.19 8.15
C TRP A 89 -7.41 -7.86 9.40
N THR A 90 -6.53 -8.59 10.10
CA THR A 90 -6.85 -9.19 11.41
C THR A 90 -5.86 -8.66 12.42
N TRP A 91 -6.33 -7.87 13.39
CA TRP A 91 -5.50 -7.32 14.45
C TRP A 91 -5.32 -8.33 15.59
N ASP A 92 -6.41 -8.89 16.05
CA ASP A 92 -6.46 -9.87 17.13
C ASP A 92 -7.71 -10.74 16.99
N GLU A 93 -8.03 -11.56 18.00
CA GLU A 93 -9.15 -12.49 17.94
C GLU A 93 -10.53 -11.80 17.83
N GLU A 94 -10.62 -10.52 18.24
CA GLU A 94 -11.88 -9.78 18.29
C GLU A 94 -12.00 -8.70 17.22
N HIS A 95 -10.89 -8.36 16.53
CA HIS A 95 -10.85 -7.22 15.60
C HIS A 95 -10.35 -7.64 14.23
N HIS A 96 -11.21 -7.49 13.24
CA HIS A 96 -10.88 -7.74 11.84
C HIS A 96 -11.69 -6.82 10.93
N ALA A 97 -11.21 -6.62 9.72
CA ALA A 97 -11.92 -5.86 8.69
C ALA A 97 -11.54 -6.33 7.30
N VAL A 98 -12.46 -6.16 6.37
CA VAL A 98 -12.20 -6.26 4.94
C VAL A 98 -12.32 -4.85 4.39
N LEU A 99 -11.23 -4.35 3.81
CA LEU A 99 -11.14 -2.97 3.35
C LEU A 99 -11.02 -2.93 1.83
N PRO A 100 -12.01 -2.34 1.13
CA PRO A 100 -11.87 -2.07 -0.30
C PRO A 100 -10.89 -0.92 -0.52
N PHE A 101 -10.04 -1.09 -1.55
CA PHE A 101 -9.04 -0.10 -1.94
C PHE A 101 -9.08 0.15 -3.43
N VAL A 102 -8.74 1.38 -3.81
CA VAL A 102 -8.29 1.69 -5.16
C VAL A 102 -6.89 2.28 -5.04
N SER A 103 -5.92 1.63 -5.65
CA SER A 103 -4.53 2.07 -5.64
C SER A 103 -4.17 2.67 -6.99
N VAL A 104 -3.63 3.89 -6.98
CA VAL A 104 -3.14 4.57 -8.18
C VAL A 104 -1.63 4.65 -8.09
N MET A 105 -0.96 4.02 -9.05
CA MET A 105 0.50 3.97 -9.11
C MET A 105 1.00 4.61 -10.40
N GLU A 106 2.11 5.34 -10.30
CA GLU A 106 2.78 5.93 -11.45
C GLU A 106 4.24 5.51 -11.48
N PHE A 107 4.78 5.34 -12.70
CA PHE A 107 6.12 4.85 -12.94
C PHE A 107 6.92 5.85 -13.75
N ASP A 108 8.24 5.84 -13.58
CA ASP A 108 9.14 6.53 -14.50
C ASP A 108 9.48 5.62 -15.69
N ASP A 109 10.30 6.12 -16.61
CA ASP A 109 10.66 5.39 -17.83
C ASP A 109 11.49 4.12 -17.57
N THR A 110 12.09 4.02 -16.39
CA THR A 110 12.91 2.85 -16.02
C THR A 110 12.15 1.76 -15.31
N GLY A 111 10.87 2.01 -14.99
CA GLY A 111 10.04 1.06 -14.25
C GLY A 111 10.08 1.22 -12.74
N MET A 112 10.60 2.34 -12.25
CA MET A 112 10.57 2.65 -10.83
C MET A 112 9.29 3.42 -10.49
N LEU A 113 8.73 3.13 -9.31
CA LEU A 113 7.54 3.83 -8.82
C LEU A 113 7.89 5.25 -8.38
N THR A 114 7.13 6.22 -8.88
CA THR A 114 7.20 7.62 -8.47
C THR A 114 6.07 8.00 -7.55
N ARG A 115 4.98 7.23 -7.59
CA ARG A 115 3.78 7.51 -6.83
C ARG A 115 3.01 6.23 -6.56
N TRP A 116 2.47 6.12 -5.32
CA TRP A 116 1.48 5.12 -4.94
C TRP A 116 0.51 5.77 -3.96
N TRP A 117 -0.73 6.02 -4.40
CA TRP A 117 -1.79 6.64 -3.61
C TRP A 117 -2.94 5.65 -3.46
N ASP A 118 -3.33 5.41 -2.22
CA ASP A 118 -4.42 4.51 -1.88
C ASP A 118 -5.66 5.29 -1.47
N TYR A 119 -6.79 4.93 -2.08
CA TYR A 119 -8.10 5.49 -1.79
C TYR A 119 -8.95 4.42 -1.12
N TRP A 120 -9.42 4.72 0.08
CA TRP A 120 -10.22 3.78 0.88
C TRP A 120 -11.05 4.55 1.91
N ASP A 121 -11.93 3.83 2.63
CA ASP A 121 -12.82 4.47 3.62
C ASP A 121 -12.19 4.46 5.01
N LEU A 122 -11.79 5.63 5.47
CA LEU A 122 -11.19 5.80 6.81
C LEU A 122 -12.16 5.41 7.93
N GLY A 123 -13.44 5.67 7.75
CA GLY A 123 -14.46 5.32 8.75
C GLY A 123 -14.54 3.82 8.99
N THR A 124 -14.44 3.02 7.96
CA THR A 124 -14.44 1.56 8.08
C THR A 124 -13.23 1.08 8.91
N LEU A 125 -12.04 1.62 8.62
CA LEU A 125 -10.84 1.27 9.38
C LEU A 125 -10.96 1.70 10.85
N MET A 126 -11.33 2.95 11.08
CA MET A 126 -11.43 3.50 12.44
C MET A 126 -12.47 2.78 13.28
N GLY A 127 -13.56 2.31 12.67
CA GLY A 127 -14.59 1.55 13.36
C GLY A 127 -14.20 0.12 13.71
N ALA A 128 -13.21 -0.44 13.03
CA ALA A 128 -12.80 -1.85 13.20
C ALA A 128 -11.52 -1.98 14.03
N ALA A 129 -10.61 -1.01 13.95
CA ALA A 129 -9.29 -1.11 14.55
C ALA A 129 -9.34 -1.02 16.07
N PRO A 130 -8.54 -1.86 16.79
CA PRO A 130 -8.47 -1.78 18.25
C PRO A 130 -7.66 -0.57 18.70
N ALA A 131 -7.93 -0.10 19.92
CA ALA A 131 -7.27 1.07 20.49
C ALA A 131 -5.74 0.93 20.53
N TRP A 132 -5.22 -0.26 20.85
CA TRP A 132 -3.78 -0.48 20.93
C TRP A 132 -3.07 -0.25 19.60
N TRP A 133 -3.73 -0.58 18.47
CA TRP A 133 -3.17 -0.36 17.15
C TRP A 133 -3.22 1.13 16.78
N LEU A 134 -4.34 1.79 17.06
CA LEU A 134 -4.50 3.23 16.80
C LEU A 134 -3.44 4.05 17.55
N GLU A 135 -3.15 3.69 18.80
CA GLU A 135 -2.10 4.34 19.58
C GLU A 135 -0.71 4.08 18.99
N HIS A 136 -0.46 2.85 18.55
CA HIS A 136 0.80 2.47 17.91
C HIS A 136 1.04 3.30 16.64
N VAL A 137 0.03 3.40 15.77
CA VAL A 137 0.13 4.17 14.53
C VAL A 137 0.29 5.66 14.79
N ALA A 138 -0.39 6.18 15.81
CA ALA A 138 -0.31 7.59 16.19
C ALA A 138 1.11 8.00 16.65
N ALA A 139 1.89 7.05 17.18
CA ALA A 139 3.27 7.31 17.57
C ALA A 139 4.19 7.60 16.37
N GLY A 140 3.80 7.15 15.18
CA GLY A 140 4.52 7.42 13.95
C GLY A 140 5.72 6.52 13.69
N TYR A 141 6.37 6.77 12.54
CA TYR A 141 7.52 5.98 12.08
C TYR A 141 8.77 6.83 11.84
N LYS A 142 8.67 8.12 12.06
CA LYS A 142 9.78 9.09 11.89
C LYS A 142 10.44 9.42 13.22
#